data_a510fb3dafe7fac0f9c3b14066dd66ad
#
_entry.id   a510fb3dafe7fac0f9c3b14066dd66ad
#
_cell.length_a   1.000
_cell.length_b   1.000
_cell.length_c   1.000
_cell.angle_alpha   90.00
_cell.angle_beta   90.00
_cell.angle_gamma   90.00
#
_symmetry.space_group_name_H-M   'P 1'
#
loop_
_entity.id
_entity.type
_entity.pdbx_description
1 polymer ?
#
loop_
_entity_poly.entity_id
_entity_poly.type
_entity_poly.pdbx_seq_one_letter_code
_entity_poly.pdbx_strand_id
1 'polypeptide(L)'
;MSGANDPYDPKQVAALSAAALESAVAAARAAFASASTLAELHDAHAAHVGDRSPLALANREIGALPPAAKADAGKRINAARTTVREVHAARAIALELERDARMLVEERVDVTLPWDRHLPGARHPLTTIQELIADVFTSMGYDVAEGPEIEAEWFNFDALNIGADHPARSMMDTFWVAGAKESGPGGAADSGLVLRTHTSPVQARTMLTRQPPIYVICPGKVFRTDELDATHTPVFHQVEGLVVDKGITMAHLKGTLDHFSTSLFGAGITTRLRPSYFPFTEPSAEMDLLCFVCRGESVGNP
;
A
#
# COMPACT_ATOMS: atom_id res chain seq x y z
N MET A 1 -98.41 20.57 13.89
CA MET A 1 -97.58 19.38 14.04
C MET A 1 -96.14 19.83 13.93
N SER A 2 -95.44 19.71 15.01
CA SER A 2 -94.14 20.25 15.33
C SER A 2 -93.10 19.65 14.42
N GLY A 3 -92.44 20.45 13.55
CA GLY A 3 -91.21 20.14 12.96
C GLY A 3 -90.12 20.35 13.99
N ALA A 4 -89.76 19.34 14.72
CA ALA A 4 -88.56 19.37 15.58
C ALA A 4 -87.34 19.71 14.71
N ASN A 5 -86.72 20.87 15.00
CA ASN A 5 -85.40 21.11 14.47
C ASN A 5 -84.52 19.96 14.84
N ASP A 6 -84.19 19.14 13.83
CA ASP A 6 -83.29 18.00 14.00
C ASP A 6 -81.87 18.55 14.29
N PRO A 7 -81.35 18.41 15.54
CA PRO A 7 -80.07 18.98 15.95
C PRO A 7 -78.89 18.43 15.19
N TYR A 8 -79.11 17.46 14.31
CA TYR A 8 -78.08 16.80 13.53
C TYR A 8 -78.19 17.11 12.03
N ASP A 9 -78.82 18.22 11.61
CA ASP A 9 -78.69 18.68 10.23
C ASP A 9 -77.18 18.85 9.85
N PRO A 10 -76.72 18.23 8.79
CA PRO A 10 -75.31 18.32 8.36
C PRO A 10 -74.86 19.74 8.13
N LYS A 11 -75.76 20.64 7.81
CA LYS A 11 -75.49 22.08 7.62
C LYS A 11 -75.29 22.82 8.94
N GLN A 12 -75.71 22.21 10.05
CA GLN A 12 -75.65 22.82 11.40
C GLN A 12 -74.51 22.22 12.25
N VAL A 13 -73.97 21.04 11.87
CA VAL A 13 -72.79 20.45 12.55
C VAL A 13 -71.55 21.13 12.03
N ALA A 14 -70.92 21.94 12.90
CA ALA A 14 -69.74 22.76 12.51
C ALA A 14 -68.61 21.98 11.84
N ALA A 15 -68.32 20.77 12.33
CA ALA A 15 -67.27 19.94 11.79
C ALA A 15 -67.58 19.38 10.39
N LEU A 16 -68.88 19.34 9.99
CA LEU A 16 -69.32 18.81 8.70
C LEU A 16 -69.66 19.92 7.71
N SER A 17 -69.49 21.18 8.08
CA SER A 17 -69.71 22.32 7.19
C SER A 17 -68.68 22.33 6.03
N ALA A 18 -69.09 22.85 4.87
CA ALA A 18 -68.22 22.96 3.73
C ALA A 18 -66.94 23.73 4.07
N ALA A 19 -67.06 24.84 4.79
CA ALA A 19 -65.94 25.65 5.21
C ALA A 19 -64.93 24.93 6.14
N ALA A 20 -65.43 24.07 7.07
CA ALA A 20 -64.57 23.28 7.95
C ALA A 20 -63.82 22.19 7.19
N LEU A 21 -64.47 21.50 6.25
CA LEU A 21 -63.83 20.51 5.42
C LEU A 21 -62.80 21.10 4.45
N GLU A 22 -63.13 22.24 3.83
CA GLU A 22 -62.16 23.00 2.97
C GLU A 22 -60.98 23.48 3.77
N SER A 23 -61.19 24.01 4.98
CA SER A 23 -60.09 24.44 5.88
C SER A 23 -59.19 23.27 6.27
N ALA A 24 -59.75 22.10 6.58
CA ALA A 24 -58.96 20.91 6.88
C ALA A 24 -58.15 20.41 5.67
N VAL A 25 -58.71 20.46 4.47
CA VAL A 25 -57.98 20.12 3.22
C VAL A 25 -56.87 21.14 2.94
N ALA A 26 -57.15 22.43 3.12
CA ALA A 26 -56.16 23.50 2.92
C ALA A 26 -54.99 23.38 3.90
N ALA A 27 -55.29 23.12 5.19
CA ALA A 27 -54.26 22.87 6.20
C ALA A 27 -53.39 21.65 5.88
N ALA A 28 -53.98 20.53 5.43
CA ALA A 28 -53.24 19.36 5.01
C ALA A 28 -52.37 19.67 3.79
N ARG A 29 -52.89 20.39 2.78
CA ARG A 29 -52.09 20.78 1.60
C ARG A 29 -50.88 21.64 1.98
N ALA A 30 -51.07 22.61 2.88
CA ALA A 30 -50.00 23.49 3.34
C ALA A 30 -48.92 22.68 4.10
N ALA A 31 -49.36 21.79 5.00
CA ALA A 31 -48.43 20.93 5.76
C ALA A 31 -47.62 20.00 4.86
N PHE A 32 -48.26 19.35 3.87
CA PHE A 32 -47.55 18.49 2.93
C PHE A 32 -46.62 19.28 2.00
N ALA A 33 -47.02 20.46 1.57
CA ALA A 33 -46.18 21.32 0.73
C ALA A 33 -44.94 21.84 1.46
N SER A 34 -45.03 22.08 2.78
CA SER A 34 -43.92 22.56 3.59
C SER A 34 -42.93 21.45 3.99
N ALA A 35 -43.31 20.18 3.91
CA ALA A 35 -42.43 19.06 4.20
C ALA A 35 -41.28 19.02 3.18
N SER A 36 -40.06 19.07 3.67
CA SER A 36 -38.82 19.00 2.88
C SER A 36 -38.20 17.60 2.83
N THR A 37 -38.67 16.71 3.70
CA THR A 37 -38.21 15.31 3.80
C THR A 37 -39.36 14.33 3.87
N LEU A 38 -39.14 13.08 3.52
CA LEU A 38 -40.12 12.01 3.67
C LEU A 38 -40.52 11.79 5.14
N ALA A 39 -39.61 12.05 6.10
CA ALA A 39 -39.89 11.96 7.52
C ALA A 39 -40.88 13.05 7.95
N GLU A 40 -40.64 14.32 7.58
CA GLU A 40 -41.57 15.43 7.83
C GLU A 40 -42.95 15.23 7.18
N LEU A 41 -42.95 14.66 5.96
CA LEU A 41 -44.20 14.32 5.28
C LEU A 41 -44.94 13.20 6.03
N HIS A 42 -44.25 12.21 6.59
CA HIS A 42 -44.83 11.15 7.42
C HIS A 42 -45.50 11.75 8.69
N ASP A 43 -44.80 12.66 9.37
CA ASP A 43 -45.34 13.30 10.57
C ASP A 43 -46.55 14.16 10.25
N ALA A 44 -46.50 14.92 9.15
CA ALA A 44 -47.64 15.69 8.66
C ALA A 44 -48.83 14.78 8.28
N HIS A 45 -48.55 13.62 7.67
CA HIS A 45 -49.60 12.62 7.37
C HIS A 45 -50.32 12.14 8.63
N ALA A 46 -49.56 11.83 9.70
CA ALA A 46 -50.13 11.38 10.96
C ALA A 46 -51.09 12.45 11.55
N ALA A 47 -50.77 13.74 11.42
CA ALA A 47 -51.58 14.84 11.91
C ALA A 47 -52.86 15.09 11.09
N HIS A 48 -52.80 14.91 9.76
CA HIS A 48 -53.92 15.28 8.85
C HIS A 48 -54.73 14.10 8.31
N VAL A 49 -54.22 12.88 8.37
CA VAL A 49 -54.91 11.66 7.89
C VAL A 49 -55.13 10.63 9.00
N GLY A 50 -54.35 10.70 10.08
CA GLY A 50 -54.47 9.79 11.22
C GLY A 50 -55.82 9.88 11.95
N ASP A 51 -56.02 8.97 12.91
CA ASP A 51 -57.31 8.77 13.63
C ASP A 51 -57.77 10.00 14.45
N ARG A 52 -56.86 10.93 14.76
CA ARG A 52 -57.15 12.17 15.47
C ARG A 52 -57.18 13.39 14.53
N SER A 53 -57.10 13.17 13.23
CA SER A 53 -57.15 14.25 12.26
C SER A 53 -58.54 14.88 12.22
N PRO A 54 -58.67 16.17 11.84
CA PRO A 54 -59.95 16.84 11.71
C PRO A 54 -60.96 16.07 10.81
N LEU A 55 -60.51 15.50 9.72
CA LEU A 55 -61.32 14.71 8.82
C LEU A 55 -61.75 13.36 9.42
N ALA A 56 -60.91 12.74 10.24
CA ALA A 56 -61.24 11.50 10.93
C ALA A 56 -62.26 11.77 12.07
N LEU A 57 -62.12 12.85 12.78
CA LEU A 57 -63.06 13.26 13.80
C LEU A 57 -64.44 13.63 13.18
N ALA A 58 -64.41 14.45 12.10
CA ALA A 58 -65.63 14.79 11.36
C ALA A 58 -66.38 13.51 10.83
N ASN A 59 -65.63 12.52 10.40
CA ASN A 59 -66.21 11.25 9.94
C ASN A 59 -66.96 10.51 11.06
N ARG A 60 -66.54 10.64 12.31
CA ARG A 60 -67.23 10.02 13.47
C ARG A 60 -68.56 10.67 13.75
N GLU A 61 -68.66 11.98 13.51
CA GLU A 61 -69.88 12.73 13.68
C GLU A 61 -71.02 12.29 12.70
N ILE A 62 -70.70 11.68 11.57
CA ILE A 62 -71.71 11.11 10.62
C ILE A 62 -72.61 10.12 11.31
N GLY A 63 -72.06 9.37 12.28
CA GLY A 63 -72.83 8.35 13.01
C GLY A 63 -74.04 8.91 13.72
N ALA A 64 -73.98 10.13 14.19
CA ALA A 64 -75.03 10.84 14.93
C ALA A 64 -76.10 11.51 14.04
N LEU A 65 -75.90 11.58 12.71
CA LEU A 65 -76.83 12.25 11.78
C LEU A 65 -78.04 11.42 11.46
N PRO A 66 -79.18 12.07 11.08
CA PRO A 66 -80.35 11.39 10.52
C PRO A 66 -80.00 10.63 9.23
N PRO A 67 -80.69 9.51 8.94
CA PRO A 67 -80.40 8.67 7.78
C PRO A 67 -80.34 9.42 6.43
N ALA A 68 -81.20 10.40 6.23
CA ALA A 68 -81.23 11.18 4.99
C ALA A 68 -80.01 12.10 4.82
N ALA A 69 -79.36 12.53 5.92
CA ALA A 69 -78.24 13.42 5.93
C ALA A 69 -76.87 12.69 5.86
N LYS A 70 -76.86 11.41 6.28
CA LYS A 70 -75.60 10.59 6.30
C LYS A 70 -75.00 10.43 4.93
N ALA A 71 -75.77 10.22 3.90
CA ALA A 71 -75.30 9.95 2.56
C ALA A 71 -74.54 11.17 1.96
N ASP A 72 -75.07 12.37 2.14
CA ASP A 72 -74.46 13.60 1.65
C ASP A 72 -73.21 13.99 2.44
N ALA A 73 -73.26 13.90 3.77
CA ALA A 73 -72.09 14.12 4.62
C ALA A 73 -70.96 13.14 4.32
N GLY A 74 -71.28 11.87 4.14
CA GLY A 74 -70.34 10.81 3.75
C GLY A 74 -69.66 11.08 2.42
N LYS A 75 -70.37 11.53 1.40
CA LYS A 75 -69.81 11.89 0.09
C LYS A 75 -68.81 13.06 0.23
N ARG A 76 -69.16 14.11 0.97
CA ARG A 76 -68.29 15.30 1.16
C ARG A 76 -66.99 14.94 1.90
N ILE A 77 -67.09 14.19 2.99
CA ILE A 77 -65.90 13.76 3.74
C ILE A 77 -65.02 12.83 2.89
N ASN A 78 -65.62 11.88 2.17
CA ASN A 78 -64.84 11.00 1.27
C ASN A 78 -64.14 11.80 0.19
N ALA A 79 -64.79 12.78 -0.41
CA ALA A 79 -64.13 13.66 -1.39
C ALA A 79 -62.94 14.42 -0.76
N ALA A 80 -63.10 15.00 0.44
CA ALA A 80 -62.04 15.69 1.17
C ALA A 80 -60.87 14.71 1.50
N ARG A 81 -61.18 13.52 1.99
CA ARG A 81 -60.14 12.48 2.29
C ARG A 81 -59.39 12.04 1.04
N THR A 82 -60.10 11.86 -0.07
CA THR A 82 -59.48 11.49 -1.36
C THR A 82 -58.53 12.60 -1.80
N THR A 83 -58.94 13.87 -1.78
CA THR A 83 -58.08 15.01 -2.12
C THR A 83 -56.82 15.04 -1.25
N VAL A 84 -56.95 14.85 0.07
CA VAL A 84 -55.81 14.86 0.99
C VAL A 84 -54.84 13.71 0.68
N ARG A 85 -55.36 12.51 0.38
CA ARG A 85 -54.52 11.37 0.00
C ARG A 85 -53.78 11.60 -1.32
N GLU A 86 -54.45 12.15 -2.32
CA GLU A 86 -53.87 12.47 -3.62
C GLU A 86 -52.71 13.51 -3.47
N VAL A 87 -52.93 14.56 -2.68
CA VAL A 87 -51.90 15.56 -2.43
C VAL A 87 -50.70 15.01 -1.67
N HIS A 88 -50.95 14.15 -0.66
CA HIS A 88 -49.89 13.43 0.04
C HIS A 88 -49.06 12.55 -0.91
N ALA A 89 -49.75 11.70 -1.72
CA ALA A 89 -49.10 10.80 -2.67
C ALA A 89 -48.25 11.59 -3.69
N ALA A 90 -48.79 12.69 -4.22
CA ALA A 90 -48.03 13.51 -5.15
C ALA A 90 -46.75 14.13 -4.51
N ARG A 91 -46.86 14.59 -3.23
CA ARG A 91 -45.67 15.12 -2.53
C ARG A 91 -44.66 14.04 -2.19
N ALA A 92 -45.13 12.85 -1.81
CA ALA A 92 -44.23 11.71 -1.56
C ALA A 92 -43.38 11.34 -2.80
N ILE A 93 -44.02 11.24 -3.96
CA ILE A 93 -43.34 10.99 -5.23
C ILE A 93 -42.31 12.12 -5.53
N ALA A 94 -42.72 13.39 -5.33
CA ALA A 94 -41.82 14.50 -5.56
C ALA A 94 -40.57 14.43 -4.64
N LEU A 95 -40.75 14.17 -3.35
CA LEU A 95 -39.65 14.05 -2.37
C LEU A 95 -38.74 12.84 -2.65
N GLU A 96 -39.30 11.71 -3.13
CA GLU A 96 -38.53 10.57 -3.57
C GLU A 96 -37.63 10.93 -4.76
N LEU A 97 -38.17 11.60 -5.75
CA LEU A 97 -37.42 12.06 -6.92
C LEU A 97 -36.34 13.07 -6.54
N GLU A 98 -36.65 14.02 -5.66
CA GLU A 98 -35.69 15.01 -5.13
C GLU A 98 -34.56 14.31 -4.37
N ARG A 99 -34.87 13.30 -3.53
CA ARG A 99 -33.88 12.48 -2.81
C ARG A 99 -32.99 11.73 -3.77
N ASP A 100 -33.58 11.02 -4.73
CA ASP A 100 -32.83 10.16 -5.68
C ASP A 100 -31.94 11.01 -6.57
N ALA A 101 -32.42 12.17 -7.03
CA ALA A 101 -31.59 13.10 -7.81
C ALA A 101 -30.39 13.62 -6.99
N ARG A 102 -30.59 13.90 -5.70
CA ARG A 102 -29.51 14.31 -4.80
C ARG A 102 -28.51 13.20 -4.57
N MET A 103 -28.97 11.97 -4.30
CA MET A 103 -28.10 10.79 -4.13
C MET A 103 -27.24 10.54 -5.35
N LEU A 104 -27.78 10.64 -6.56
CA LEU A 104 -27.04 10.48 -7.80
C LEU A 104 -25.88 11.48 -7.97
N VAL A 105 -25.97 12.63 -7.31
CA VAL A 105 -24.90 13.64 -7.33
C VAL A 105 -23.93 13.45 -6.17
N GLU A 106 -24.46 13.30 -4.95
CA GLU A 106 -23.66 13.24 -3.72
C GLU A 106 -22.89 11.91 -3.57
N GLU A 107 -23.47 10.80 -4.01
CA GLU A 107 -22.89 9.47 -3.91
C GLU A 107 -22.17 9.03 -5.21
N ARG A 108 -21.90 9.98 -6.10
CA ARG A 108 -21.16 9.68 -7.33
C ARG A 108 -19.76 9.22 -7.00
N VAL A 109 -19.44 7.99 -7.38
CA VAL A 109 -18.10 7.40 -7.23
C VAL A 109 -17.41 7.38 -8.58
N ASP A 110 -16.15 7.80 -8.61
CA ASP A 110 -15.30 7.65 -9.79
C ASP A 110 -14.85 6.19 -9.90
N VAL A 111 -15.51 5.44 -10.77
CA VAL A 111 -15.20 4.03 -11.03
C VAL A 111 -13.97 3.83 -11.92
N THR A 112 -13.37 4.92 -12.44
CA THR A 112 -12.14 4.84 -13.24
C THR A 112 -10.89 4.81 -12.36
N LEU A 113 -11.01 5.11 -11.08
CA LEU A 113 -9.90 4.97 -10.14
C LEU A 113 -9.49 3.51 -10.00
N PRO A 114 -8.17 3.21 -9.93
CA PRO A 114 -7.71 1.85 -9.71
C PRO A 114 -8.34 1.25 -8.45
N TRP A 115 -9.01 0.12 -8.61
CA TRP A 115 -9.60 -0.62 -7.47
C TRP A 115 -8.54 -1.36 -6.66
N ASP A 116 -7.40 -1.68 -7.30
CA ASP A 116 -6.25 -2.30 -6.65
C ASP A 116 -5.41 -1.21 -5.98
N ARG A 117 -5.53 -1.14 -4.65
CA ARG A 117 -4.77 -0.22 -3.79
C ARG A 117 -3.46 -0.82 -3.30
N HIS A 118 -3.10 -2.01 -3.76
CA HIS A 118 -1.79 -2.57 -3.45
C HIS A 118 -0.73 -1.75 -4.20
N LEU A 119 0.02 -0.98 -3.44
CA LEU A 119 1.21 -0.33 -3.98
C LEU A 119 2.12 -1.44 -4.50
N PRO A 120 2.58 -1.38 -5.76
CA PRO A 120 3.58 -2.30 -6.24
C PRO A 120 4.77 -2.25 -5.28
N GLY A 121 5.24 -3.42 -4.85
CA GLY A 121 6.42 -3.49 -4.00
C GLY A 121 7.61 -2.82 -4.69
N ALA A 122 8.46 -2.15 -3.92
CA ALA A 122 9.73 -1.63 -4.42
C ALA A 122 10.84 -2.64 -4.17
N ARG A 123 11.76 -2.78 -5.12
CA ARG A 123 12.99 -3.55 -4.91
C ARG A 123 13.88 -2.83 -3.90
N HIS A 124 14.56 -3.60 -3.07
CA HIS A 124 15.58 -3.03 -2.19
C HIS A 124 16.71 -2.40 -3.03
N PRO A 125 17.23 -1.22 -2.70
CA PRO A 125 18.28 -0.56 -3.47
C PRO A 125 19.52 -1.45 -3.71
N LEU A 126 19.95 -2.23 -2.72
CA LEU A 126 21.07 -3.16 -2.87
C LEU A 126 20.79 -4.24 -3.93
N THR A 127 19.57 -4.78 -3.98
CA THR A 127 19.19 -5.76 -5.00
C THR A 127 19.24 -5.14 -6.39
N THR A 128 18.73 -3.92 -6.54
CA THR A 128 18.78 -3.20 -7.82
C THR A 128 20.21 -2.95 -8.29
N ILE A 129 21.11 -2.53 -7.40
CA ILE A 129 22.52 -2.31 -7.74
C ILE A 129 23.22 -3.63 -8.06
N GLN A 130 22.96 -4.69 -7.30
CA GLN A 130 23.56 -6.02 -7.54
C GLN A 130 23.14 -6.56 -8.91
N GLU A 131 21.87 -6.46 -9.28
CA GLU A 131 21.37 -6.85 -10.61
C GLU A 131 22.04 -6.01 -11.71
N LEU A 132 22.13 -4.70 -11.55
CA LEU A 132 22.80 -3.83 -12.51
C LEU A 132 24.29 -4.21 -12.71
N ILE A 133 25.00 -4.50 -11.62
CA ILE A 133 26.39 -4.97 -11.69
C ILE A 133 26.45 -6.31 -12.43
N ALA A 134 25.57 -7.26 -12.10
CA ALA A 134 25.52 -8.55 -12.77
C ALA A 134 25.25 -8.41 -14.27
N ASP A 135 24.36 -7.54 -14.67
CA ASP A 135 24.04 -7.26 -16.09
C ASP A 135 25.27 -6.71 -16.84
N VAL A 136 26.02 -5.79 -16.23
CA VAL A 136 27.25 -5.25 -16.84
C VAL A 136 28.26 -6.36 -17.07
N PHE A 137 28.54 -7.19 -16.08
CA PHE A 137 29.54 -8.27 -16.22
C PHE A 137 29.04 -9.38 -17.15
N THR A 138 27.76 -9.76 -17.08
CA THR A 138 27.19 -10.75 -17.99
C THR A 138 27.27 -10.29 -19.45
N SER A 139 27.09 -8.99 -19.71
CA SER A 139 27.27 -8.43 -21.06
C SER A 139 28.72 -8.53 -21.56
N MET A 140 29.69 -8.62 -20.67
CA MET A 140 31.10 -8.87 -20.98
C MET A 140 31.46 -10.37 -21.09
N GLY A 141 30.49 -11.28 -20.88
CA GLY A 141 30.70 -12.73 -20.97
C GLY A 141 31.06 -13.41 -19.65
N TYR A 142 30.82 -12.77 -18.52
CA TYR A 142 31.00 -13.39 -17.22
C TYR A 142 29.74 -14.16 -16.80
N ASP A 143 29.93 -15.30 -16.16
CA ASP A 143 28.88 -16.00 -15.44
C ASP A 143 28.73 -15.46 -14.02
N VAL A 144 27.53 -15.59 -13.45
CA VAL A 144 27.30 -15.33 -12.03
C VAL A 144 27.45 -16.63 -11.25
N ALA A 145 28.37 -16.64 -10.29
CA ALA A 145 28.60 -17.79 -9.41
C ALA A 145 28.16 -17.44 -7.97
N GLU A 146 27.44 -18.36 -7.36
CA GLU A 146 26.95 -18.22 -5.99
C GLU A 146 27.60 -19.24 -5.06
N GLY A 147 27.61 -18.97 -3.78
CA GLY A 147 28.12 -19.86 -2.74
C GLY A 147 27.49 -19.60 -1.37
N PRO A 148 27.73 -20.50 -0.40
CA PRO A 148 27.12 -20.41 0.91
C PRO A 148 27.63 -19.20 1.71
N GLU A 149 26.77 -18.63 2.58
CA GLU A 149 27.15 -17.58 3.52
C GLU A 149 27.89 -18.14 4.74
N ILE A 150 27.53 -19.36 5.18
CA ILE A 150 28.30 -20.12 6.18
C ILE A 150 29.31 -20.99 5.40
N GLU A 151 30.58 -20.75 5.66
CA GLU A 151 31.67 -21.36 4.89
C GLU A 151 32.64 -22.11 5.79
N ALA A 152 33.29 -23.14 5.23
CA ALA A 152 34.38 -23.76 5.92
C ALA A 152 35.59 -22.82 6.02
N GLU A 153 36.23 -22.79 7.19
CA GLU A 153 37.40 -21.94 7.47
C GLU A 153 38.46 -22.03 6.37
N TRP A 154 38.71 -23.23 5.85
CA TRP A 154 39.66 -23.45 4.77
C TRP A 154 39.38 -22.61 3.51
N PHE A 155 38.12 -22.53 3.07
CA PHE A 155 37.77 -21.74 1.90
C PHE A 155 37.88 -20.24 2.15
N ASN A 156 37.61 -19.82 3.40
CA ASN A 156 37.63 -18.40 3.75
C ASN A 156 39.07 -17.88 3.96
N PHE A 157 40.02 -18.75 4.28
CA PHE A 157 41.37 -18.36 4.64
C PHE A 157 42.46 -19.15 3.93
N ASP A 158 42.62 -20.42 4.19
CA ASP A 158 43.78 -21.24 3.72
C ASP A 158 43.85 -21.29 2.20
N ALA A 159 42.74 -21.51 1.51
CA ALA A 159 42.67 -21.52 0.05
C ALA A 159 43.07 -20.16 -0.58
N LEU A 160 43.12 -19.09 0.20
CA LEU A 160 43.45 -17.74 -0.23
C LEU A 160 44.79 -17.25 0.32
N ASN A 161 45.65 -18.19 0.78
CA ASN A 161 46.95 -17.86 1.33
C ASN A 161 46.90 -16.93 2.58
N ILE A 162 45.81 -16.97 3.32
CA ILE A 162 45.66 -16.30 4.60
C ILE A 162 46.06 -17.27 5.71
N GLY A 163 47.30 -17.17 6.18
CA GLY A 163 47.87 -18.06 7.19
C GLY A 163 47.22 -17.99 8.56
N ALA A 164 47.53 -18.96 9.43
CA ALA A 164 46.95 -19.07 10.76
C ALA A 164 47.21 -17.82 11.65
N ASP A 165 48.35 -17.16 11.47
CA ASP A 165 48.79 -15.98 12.23
C ASP A 165 48.25 -14.66 11.64
N HIS A 166 47.47 -14.71 10.58
CA HIS A 166 46.96 -13.51 9.94
C HIS A 166 45.87 -12.85 10.82
N PRO A 167 45.91 -11.53 11.04
CA PRO A 167 44.94 -10.82 11.89
C PRO A 167 43.46 -11.07 11.52
N ALA A 168 43.14 -11.20 10.23
CA ALA A 168 41.78 -11.48 9.75
C ALA A 168 41.20 -12.82 10.25
N ARG A 169 42.02 -13.73 10.78
CA ARG A 169 41.58 -14.97 11.45
C ARG A 169 41.28 -14.78 12.94
N SER A 170 41.48 -13.56 13.48
CA SER A 170 41.15 -13.30 14.88
C SER A 170 39.64 -13.34 15.08
N MET A 171 39.23 -13.72 16.28
CA MET A 171 37.80 -13.70 16.68
C MET A 171 37.25 -12.26 16.73
N MET A 172 38.09 -11.25 16.62
CA MET A 172 37.70 -9.86 16.60
C MET A 172 37.21 -9.38 15.24
N ASP A 173 37.58 -10.08 14.17
CA ASP A 173 37.27 -9.67 12.78
C ASP A 173 36.35 -10.65 12.05
N THR A 174 36.09 -11.85 12.62
CA THR A 174 35.34 -12.94 11.98
C THR A 174 34.26 -13.52 12.92
N PHE A 175 33.06 -13.70 12.39
CA PHE A 175 32.00 -14.45 13.09
C PHE A 175 32.21 -15.95 12.92
N TRP A 176 32.53 -16.61 14.01
CA TRP A 176 32.66 -18.06 14.08
C TRP A 176 31.33 -18.72 14.43
N VAL A 177 31.01 -19.81 13.77
CA VAL A 177 29.81 -20.59 14.09
C VAL A 177 30.13 -21.51 15.27
N ALA A 178 29.31 -21.42 16.31
CA ALA A 178 29.47 -22.29 17.50
C ALA A 178 29.30 -23.76 17.11
N GLY A 179 30.25 -24.60 17.51
CA GLY A 179 30.22 -26.03 17.26
C GLY A 179 29.46 -26.81 18.33
N ALA A 180 29.11 -28.07 18.02
CA ALA A 180 28.46 -28.98 18.94
C ALA A 180 29.41 -29.67 19.92
N LYS A 181 30.72 -29.48 19.78
CA LYS A 181 31.76 -30.15 20.61
C LYS A 181 32.58 -29.11 21.36
N GLU A 182 32.62 -29.25 22.69
CA GLU A 182 33.56 -28.51 23.54
C GLU A 182 34.99 -29.00 23.25
N SER A 183 35.80 -28.23 22.58
CA SER A 183 37.23 -28.54 22.41
C SER A 183 38.01 -27.28 22.06
N GLY A 184 38.67 -26.70 23.06
CA GLY A 184 39.66 -25.64 22.92
C GLY A 184 39.94 -24.92 24.23
N PRO A 185 41.11 -24.29 24.41
CA PRO A 185 41.41 -23.46 25.57
C PRO A 185 40.54 -22.20 25.52
N GLY A 186 39.42 -22.21 26.21
CA GLY A 186 38.47 -21.09 26.28
C GLY A 186 37.01 -21.53 26.23
N GLY A 187 36.70 -22.82 26.05
CA GLY A 187 35.31 -23.35 26.19
C GLY A 187 34.36 -23.05 25.03
N ALA A 188 34.79 -22.43 23.94
CA ALA A 188 33.98 -22.30 22.73
C ALA A 188 34.24 -23.52 21.82
N ALA A 189 33.19 -24.24 21.50
CA ALA A 189 33.26 -25.34 20.55
C ALA A 189 33.56 -24.81 19.15
N ASP A 190 34.67 -25.26 18.56
CA ASP A 190 35.04 -24.90 17.20
C ASP A 190 34.30 -25.80 16.21
N SER A 191 33.49 -25.23 15.34
CA SER A 191 32.82 -25.97 14.27
C SER A 191 33.62 -26.07 13.01
N GLY A 192 34.72 -25.32 12.88
CA GLY A 192 35.45 -25.12 11.63
C GLY A 192 34.69 -24.36 10.56
N LEU A 193 33.60 -23.68 10.96
CA LEU A 193 32.73 -22.89 10.09
C LEU A 193 32.73 -21.42 10.52
N VAL A 194 32.66 -20.54 9.53
CA VAL A 194 32.61 -19.09 9.70
C VAL A 194 31.49 -18.48 8.86
N LEU A 195 30.99 -17.31 9.25
CA LEU A 195 30.32 -16.46 8.28
C LEU A 195 31.38 -15.84 7.38
N ARG A 196 31.25 -16.02 6.06
CA ARG A 196 32.27 -15.58 5.11
C ARG A 196 32.55 -14.07 5.22
N THR A 197 33.81 -13.68 5.31
CA THR A 197 34.25 -12.30 5.44
C THR A 197 34.42 -11.56 4.10
N HIS A 198 34.35 -12.33 3.01
CA HIS A 198 34.43 -11.89 1.60
C HIS A 198 33.78 -12.94 0.70
N THR A 199 33.60 -12.64 -0.58
CA THR A 199 33.00 -13.59 -1.53
C THR A 199 34.05 -14.47 -2.25
N SER A 200 35.35 -14.32 -1.93
CA SER A 200 36.46 -15.12 -2.50
C SER A 200 36.32 -16.65 -2.34
N PRO A 201 35.66 -17.19 -1.28
CA PRO A 201 35.38 -18.63 -1.23
C PRO A 201 34.70 -19.19 -2.47
N VAL A 202 33.82 -18.38 -3.09
CA VAL A 202 33.14 -18.78 -4.34
C VAL A 202 34.09 -18.89 -5.50
N GLN A 203 35.13 -18.03 -5.56
CA GLN A 203 36.19 -18.14 -6.57
C GLN A 203 36.97 -19.47 -6.39
N ALA A 204 37.37 -19.79 -5.16
CA ALA A 204 38.07 -21.05 -4.86
C ALA A 204 37.20 -22.26 -5.23
N ARG A 205 35.92 -22.27 -4.90
CA ARG A 205 34.97 -23.34 -5.28
C ARG A 205 34.81 -23.43 -6.79
N THR A 206 34.75 -22.31 -7.49
CA THR A 206 34.66 -22.29 -8.96
C THR A 206 35.90 -22.91 -9.60
N MET A 207 37.11 -22.58 -9.13
CA MET A 207 38.36 -23.15 -9.62
C MET A 207 38.50 -24.66 -9.35
N LEU A 208 37.88 -25.16 -8.28
CA LEU A 208 37.85 -26.60 -8.00
C LEU A 208 36.88 -27.38 -8.91
N THR A 209 35.89 -26.72 -9.45
CA THR A 209 34.80 -27.39 -10.21
C THR A 209 34.83 -27.11 -11.71
N ARG A 210 35.49 -26.03 -12.14
CA ARG A 210 35.55 -25.61 -13.55
C ARG A 210 36.98 -25.65 -14.09
N GLN A 211 37.11 -25.92 -15.39
CA GLN A 211 38.37 -25.80 -16.12
C GLN A 211 38.44 -24.44 -16.83
N PRO A 212 39.62 -23.83 -16.95
CA PRO A 212 39.81 -22.63 -17.76
C PRO A 212 39.37 -22.81 -19.23
N PRO A 213 38.84 -21.79 -19.88
CA PRO A 213 38.73 -20.41 -19.41
C PRO A 213 37.60 -20.21 -18.36
N ILE A 214 37.84 -19.39 -17.34
CA ILE A 214 36.89 -19.04 -16.30
C ILE A 214 36.70 -17.53 -16.32
N TYR A 215 35.47 -17.09 -16.44
CA TYR A 215 35.04 -15.69 -16.31
C TYR A 215 33.81 -15.68 -15.41
N VAL A 216 33.96 -15.30 -14.14
CA VAL A 216 32.86 -15.33 -13.20
C VAL A 216 32.87 -14.07 -12.33
N ILE A 217 31.67 -13.65 -11.89
CA ILE A 217 31.49 -12.74 -10.76
C ILE A 217 30.83 -13.48 -9.60
N CYS A 218 31.17 -13.09 -8.40
CA CYS A 218 30.72 -13.70 -7.16
C CYS A 218 30.03 -12.63 -6.29
N PRO A 219 28.77 -12.28 -6.56
CA PRO A 219 28.02 -11.36 -5.71
C PRO A 219 27.53 -12.05 -4.43
N GLY A 220 27.43 -11.30 -3.33
CA GLY A 220 26.82 -11.84 -2.13
C GLY A 220 27.04 -11.01 -0.87
N LYS A 221 26.32 -11.40 0.19
CA LYS A 221 26.52 -10.86 1.53
C LYS A 221 27.80 -11.40 2.17
N VAL A 222 28.42 -10.54 2.94
CA VAL A 222 29.62 -10.85 3.72
C VAL A 222 29.48 -10.27 5.13
N PHE A 223 30.25 -10.80 6.09
CA PHE A 223 30.05 -10.56 7.50
C PHE A 223 31.38 -10.29 8.17
N ARG A 224 31.45 -9.19 8.93
CA ARG A 224 32.59 -8.81 9.76
C ARG A 224 32.13 -8.35 11.12
N THR A 225 32.93 -8.54 12.15
CA THR A 225 32.59 -8.15 13.52
C THR A 225 32.76 -6.65 13.80
N ASP A 226 32.79 -5.85 12.75
CA ASP A 226 32.89 -4.40 12.87
C ASP A 226 31.69 -3.81 13.64
N GLU A 227 31.96 -2.84 14.49
CA GLU A 227 30.90 -2.07 15.15
C GLU A 227 30.14 -1.22 14.12
N LEU A 228 28.83 -1.12 14.34
CA LEU A 228 27.98 -0.28 13.47
C LEU A 228 28.23 1.20 13.77
N ASP A 229 28.85 1.89 12.80
CA ASP A 229 29.09 3.34 12.84
C ASP A 229 28.70 4.02 11.50
N ALA A 230 29.14 5.23 11.28
CA ALA A 230 28.86 5.98 10.05
C ALA A 230 29.52 5.38 8.79
N THR A 231 30.53 4.54 8.93
CA THR A 231 31.36 4.00 7.85
C THR A 231 31.43 2.47 7.82
N HIS A 232 31.02 1.80 8.89
CA HIS A 232 31.10 0.35 9.05
C HIS A 232 29.75 -0.26 9.34
N THR A 233 29.52 -1.45 8.80
CA THR A 233 28.37 -2.29 9.11
C THR A 233 28.80 -3.74 9.16
N PRO A 234 28.33 -4.54 10.15
CA PRO A 234 28.72 -5.94 10.28
C PRO A 234 28.24 -6.82 9.12
N VAL A 235 27.29 -6.36 8.35
CA VAL A 235 26.75 -7.06 7.17
C VAL A 235 26.73 -6.11 5.98
N PHE A 236 27.45 -6.49 4.92
CA PHE A 236 27.48 -5.70 3.70
C PHE A 236 27.53 -6.61 2.47
N HIS A 237 27.47 -6.04 1.26
CA HIS A 237 27.49 -6.80 0.02
C HIS A 237 28.79 -6.53 -0.71
N GLN A 238 29.36 -7.59 -1.30
CA GLN A 238 30.50 -7.51 -2.19
C GLN A 238 30.17 -8.16 -3.53
N VAL A 239 30.88 -7.74 -4.55
CA VAL A 239 30.95 -8.45 -5.84
C VAL A 239 32.43 -8.61 -6.17
N GLU A 240 32.89 -9.84 -6.27
CA GLU A 240 34.24 -10.15 -6.73
C GLU A 240 34.21 -10.72 -8.14
N GLY A 241 35.27 -10.52 -8.91
CA GLY A 241 35.42 -11.10 -10.24
C GLY A 241 36.64 -11.96 -10.32
N LEU A 242 36.55 -13.09 -11.02
CA LEU A 242 37.69 -13.99 -11.31
C LEU A 242 37.76 -14.24 -12.81
N VAL A 243 38.95 -14.06 -13.36
CA VAL A 243 39.29 -14.42 -14.73
C VAL A 243 40.52 -15.34 -14.72
N VAL A 244 40.39 -16.54 -15.31
CA VAL A 244 41.48 -17.45 -15.52
C VAL A 244 41.49 -17.85 -16.99
N ASP A 245 42.43 -17.30 -17.75
CA ASP A 245 42.58 -17.56 -19.17
C ASP A 245 44.01 -17.29 -19.66
N LYS A 246 44.33 -17.72 -20.85
CA LYS A 246 45.63 -17.50 -21.49
C LYS A 246 45.80 -16.05 -21.90
N GLY A 247 46.97 -15.45 -21.61
CA GLY A 247 47.32 -14.12 -22.04
C GLY A 247 46.62 -12.98 -21.29
N ILE A 248 45.98 -13.23 -20.17
CA ILE A 248 45.40 -12.19 -19.32
C ILE A 248 46.51 -11.32 -18.70
N THR A 249 46.29 -10.02 -18.69
CA THR A 249 47.26 -9.02 -18.24
C THR A 249 46.57 -7.95 -17.35
N MET A 250 47.38 -7.10 -16.67
CA MET A 250 46.89 -5.94 -15.94
C MET A 250 46.12 -4.96 -16.83
N ALA A 251 46.41 -4.90 -18.13
CA ALA A 251 45.65 -4.10 -19.08
C ALA A 251 44.19 -4.60 -19.24
N HIS A 252 43.99 -5.91 -19.23
CA HIS A 252 42.66 -6.49 -19.25
C HIS A 252 41.89 -6.19 -17.96
N LEU A 253 42.55 -6.32 -16.80
CA LEU A 253 41.95 -5.93 -15.51
C LEU A 253 41.54 -4.46 -15.53
N LYS A 254 42.44 -3.57 -15.94
CA LYS A 254 42.13 -2.13 -16.03
C LYS A 254 40.96 -1.87 -16.96
N GLY A 255 40.95 -2.46 -18.16
CA GLY A 255 39.88 -2.26 -19.14
C GLY A 255 38.52 -2.74 -18.65
N THR A 256 38.49 -3.88 -17.95
CA THR A 256 37.26 -4.41 -17.32
C THR A 256 36.72 -3.45 -16.24
N LEU A 257 37.62 -2.97 -15.37
CA LEU A 257 37.23 -2.03 -14.31
C LEU A 257 36.83 -0.65 -14.84
N ASP A 258 37.49 -0.15 -15.90
CA ASP A 258 37.11 1.09 -16.57
C ASP A 258 35.71 0.97 -17.21
N HIS A 259 35.44 -0.14 -17.90
CA HIS A 259 34.13 -0.41 -18.49
C HIS A 259 33.04 -0.51 -17.41
N PHE A 260 33.30 -1.27 -16.36
CA PHE A 260 32.39 -1.40 -15.23
C PHE A 260 32.06 -0.04 -14.61
N SER A 261 33.11 0.77 -14.30
CA SER A 261 32.94 2.09 -13.68
C SER A 261 32.15 3.04 -14.57
N THR A 262 32.42 3.04 -15.87
CA THR A 262 31.69 3.88 -16.83
C THR A 262 30.24 3.44 -16.98
N SER A 263 29.98 2.13 -16.99
CA SER A 263 28.62 1.58 -17.10
C SER A 263 27.79 1.87 -15.85
N LEU A 264 28.41 1.87 -14.66
CA LEU A 264 27.70 2.08 -13.40
C LEU A 264 27.49 3.57 -13.07
N PHE A 265 28.51 4.41 -13.30
CA PHE A 265 28.53 5.82 -12.88
C PHE A 265 28.40 6.82 -14.03
N GLY A 266 28.33 6.35 -15.26
CA GLY A 266 28.14 7.16 -16.45
C GLY A 266 29.43 7.58 -17.15
N ALA A 267 29.25 8.23 -18.31
CA ALA A 267 30.38 8.71 -19.11
C ALA A 267 31.16 9.83 -18.41
N GLY A 268 32.48 9.85 -18.60
CA GLY A 268 33.38 10.87 -18.04
C GLY A 268 33.98 10.51 -16.69
N ILE A 269 33.68 9.30 -16.16
CA ILE A 269 34.38 8.77 -14.98
C ILE A 269 35.83 8.48 -15.32
N THR A 270 36.72 8.98 -14.45
CA THR A 270 38.16 8.72 -14.58
C THR A 270 38.60 7.77 -13.47
N THR A 271 39.33 6.75 -13.86
CA THR A 271 39.91 5.75 -12.95
C THR A 271 41.42 5.84 -12.91
N ARG A 272 42.02 5.45 -11.79
CA ARG A 272 43.48 5.34 -11.61
C ARG A 272 43.81 4.09 -10.82
N LEU A 273 44.69 3.22 -11.36
CA LEU A 273 45.27 2.12 -10.59
C LEU A 273 46.47 2.63 -9.76
N ARG A 274 46.47 2.26 -8.48
CA ARG A 274 47.60 2.44 -7.56
C ARG A 274 48.16 1.06 -7.20
N PRO A 275 49.50 0.86 -7.21
CA PRO A 275 50.07 -0.35 -6.62
C PRO A 275 49.64 -0.50 -5.16
N SER A 276 49.28 -1.72 -4.77
CA SER A 276 48.91 -2.04 -3.40
C SER A 276 49.35 -3.46 -3.06
N TYR A 277 49.15 -3.87 -1.81
CA TYR A 277 49.47 -5.22 -1.35
C TYR A 277 48.24 -5.94 -0.80
N PHE A 278 48.07 -7.19 -1.22
CA PHE A 278 47.11 -8.10 -0.65
C PHE A 278 47.76 -9.49 -0.47
N PRO A 279 47.41 -10.24 0.61
CA PRO A 279 48.06 -11.54 0.89
C PRO A 279 47.93 -12.57 -0.23
N PHE A 280 46.86 -12.48 -1.01
CA PHE A 280 46.44 -13.50 -2.01
C PHE A 280 46.54 -13.00 -3.46
N THR A 281 47.13 -11.82 -3.70
CA THR A 281 47.29 -11.30 -5.06
C THR A 281 48.70 -10.79 -5.32
N GLU A 282 49.24 -11.05 -6.52
CA GLU A 282 50.52 -10.52 -6.99
C GLU A 282 50.58 -10.53 -8.52
N PRO A 283 50.82 -9.42 -9.22
CA PRO A 283 50.89 -8.04 -8.67
C PRO A 283 49.52 -7.56 -8.20
N SER A 284 49.52 -6.63 -7.22
CA SER A 284 48.32 -6.09 -6.65
C SER A 284 48.16 -4.60 -6.95
N ALA A 285 46.92 -4.17 -7.17
CA ALA A 285 46.58 -2.77 -7.37
C ALA A 285 45.22 -2.44 -6.78
N GLU A 286 45.05 -1.22 -6.33
CA GLU A 286 43.75 -0.64 -5.99
C GLU A 286 43.32 0.32 -7.08
N MET A 287 42.02 0.40 -7.32
CA MET A 287 41.44 1.35 -8.26
C MET A 287 40.79 2.50 -7.53
N ASP A 288 41.31 3.70 -7.78
CA ASP A 288 40.65 4.94 -7.36
C ASP A 288 39.71 5.42 -8.45
N LEU A 289 38.56 5.93 -8.02
CA LEU A 289 37.54 6.49 -8.89
C LEU A 289 37.39 7.97 -8.61
N LEU A 290 37.44 8.81 -9.64
CA LEU A 290 37.15 10.24 -9.45
C LEU A 290 35.68 10.38 -9.03
N CYS A 291 35.45 11.05 -7.89
CA CYS A 291 34.09 11.23 -7.38
C CYS A 291 33.18 11.87 -8.43
N PHE A 292 32.10 11.20 -8.76
CA PHE A 292 31.13 11.66 -9.76
C PHE A 292 30.26 12.82 -9.25
N VAL A 293 30.22 13.06 -7.92
CA VAL A 293 29.48 14.15 -7.30
C VAL A 293 30.30 15.44 -7.29
N CYS A 294 31.47 15.43 -6.63
CA CYS A 294 32.28 16.64 -6.45
C CYS A 294 33.44 16.79 -7.44
N ARG A 295 33.71 15.76 -8.28
CA ARG A 295 34.77 15.72 -9.29
C ARG A 295 36.17 16.17 -8.74
N GLY A 296 36.39 15.93 -7.46
CA GLY A 296 37.64 16.30 -6.78
C GLY A 296 37.63 17.68 -6.14
N GLU A 297 36.56 18.48 -6.27
CA GLU A 297 36.50 19.84 -5.70
C GLU A 297 36.48 19.85 -4.16
N SER A 298 36.02 18.75 -3.53
CA SER A 298 36.00 18.61 -2.06
C SER A 298 37.27 18.02 -1.48
N VAL A 299 38.30 17.74 -2.27
CA VAL A 299 39.56 17.20 -1.78
C VAL A 299 40.27 18.28 -0.94
N GLY A 300 40.40 18.00 0.37
CA GLY A 300 41.01 18.94 1.32
C GLY A 300 40.02 19.85 2.04
N ASN A 301 38.73 19.77 1.75
CA ASN A 301 37.66 20.38 2.55
C ASN A 301 36.94 19.27 3.35
N PRO A 302 36.95 19.30 4.69
CA PRO A 302 36.27 18.32 5.54
C PRO A 302 34.75 18.39 5.39
#